data_86eb9e1fd7ddfff449b6735f3334ab98
#
_entry.id   86eb9e1fd7ddfff449b6735f3334ab98
#
_cell.length_a   1.000
_cell.length_b   1.000
_cell.length_c   1.000
_cell.angle_alpha   90.00
_cell.angle_beta   90.00
_cell.angle_gamma   90.00
#
_symmetry.space_group_name_H-M   'P 1'
#
loop_
_entity.id
_entity.type
_entity.pdbx_description
1 polymer ?
#
loop_
_entity_poly.entity_id
_entity_poly.type
_entity_poly.pdbx_seq_one_letter_code
_entity_poly.pdbx_strand_id
1 'polypeptide(L)'
;MHPKIKEILEAIVEQTNVSVAIKEKVESVEITYVDTDTLEPSGLPEGIIQMDLDPRYNGPCLQGYVVSWSKASPGWGPLLYEVAMEWASKNATGLTSDRYSVSDDAQAVWRKYAQRPDVEPKQLDVDLKTMEEVPDWVQPLTPDDPTDDCVQLSNFKTLTAADDWEESPLAKVYSKSTQEVTKALKKAGRLVRL
;
A
#
# COMPACT_ATOMS: atom_id res chain seq x y z
N MET A 1 -4.01 3.34 16.26
CA MET A 1 -2.65 3.50 15.66
C MET A 1 -1.66 2.51 16.26
N HIS A 2 -0.89 1.82 15.43
CA HIS A 2 0.12 0.83 15.86
C HIS A 2 1.27 1.50 16.64
N PRO A 3 1.80 0.90 17.75
CA PRO A 3 2.85 1.53 18.59
C PRO A 3 4.09 2.00 17.82
N LYS A 4 4.59 1.19 16.88
CA LYS A 4 5.76 1.56 16.06
C LYS A 4 5.52 2.77 15.17
N ILE A 5 4.31 2.92 14.63
CA ILE A 5 3.93 4.08 13.81
C ILE A 5 3.85 5.33 14.67
N LYS A 6 3.33 5.20 15.88
CA LYS A 6 3.30 6.29 16.86
C LYS A 6 4.70 6.78 17.22
N GLU A 7 5.63 5.86 17.47
CA GLU A 7 7.04 6.17 17.77
C GLU A 7 7.70 6.97 16.61
N ILE A 8 7.51 6.53 15.35
CA ILE A 8 8.06 7.23 14.19
C ILE A 8 7.43 8.62 14.02
N LEU A 9 6.12 8.71 14.22
CA LEU A 9 5.39 9.97 14.14
C LEU A 9 5.91 10.98 15.20
N GLU A 10 6.09 10.55 16.43
CA GLU A 10 6.65 11.36 17.52
C GLU A 10 8.09 11.80 17.15
N ALA A 11 8.92 10.91 16.63
CA ALA A 11 10.27 11.26 16.18
C ALA A 11 10.25 12.34 15.08
N ILE A 12 9.38 12.23 14.08
CA ILE A 12 9.23 13.24 13.02
C ILE A 12 8.82 14.60 13.61
N VAL A 13 7.85 14.60 14.50
CA VAL A 13 7.28 15.84 15.04
C VAL A 13 8.26 16.56 15.98
N GLU A 14 8.98 15.81 16.81
CA GLU A 14 9.72 16.37 17.94
C GLU A 14 11.24 16.42 17.73
N GLN A 15 11.80 15.54 16.89
CA GLN A 15 13.24 15.28 16.87
C GLN A 15 13.91 15.53 15.53
N THR A 16 13.15 15.78 14.46
CA THR A 16 13.71 15.89 13.11
C THR A 16 13.22 17.12 12.36
N ASN A 17 14.00 17.57 11.37
CA ASN A 17 13.54 18.53 10.37
C ASN A 17 12.97 17.81 9.14
N VAL A 18 12.14 16.79 9.35
CA VAL A 18 11.60 15.94 8.29
C VAL A 18 10.08 16.06 8.22
N SER A 19 9.57 16.12 7.03
CA SER A 19 8.15 16.05 6.70
C SER A 19 7.86 14.87 5.79
N VAL A 20 6.62 14.46 5.71
CA VAL A 20 6.13 13.49 4.73
C VAL A 20 5.50 14.25 3.58
N ALA A 21 6.02 14.07 2.38
CA ALA A 21 5.48 14.65 1.17
C ALA A 21 4.65 13.61 0.41
N ILE A 22 3.51 14.06 -0.12
CA ILE A 22 2.66 13.29 -1.04
C ILE A 22 2.69 14.03 -2.38
N LYS A 23 3.19 13.36 -3.40
CA LYS A 23 3.26 13.83 -4.78
C LYS A 23 2.32 13.01 -5.65
N GLU A 24 1.28 13.66 -6.12
CA GLU A 24 0.29 13.05 -7.01
C GLU A 24 0.71 13.24 -8.47
N LYS A 25 0.69 12.17 -9.23
CA LYS A 25 0.88 12.13 -10.68
C LYS A 25 -0.38 11.53 -11.32
N VAL A 26 -0.47 11.52 -12.64
CA VAL A 26 -1.68 11.08 -13.36
C VAL A 26 -2.13 9.66 -12.96
N GLU A 27 -1.19 8.72 -12.86
CA GLU A 27 -1.49 7.29 -12.57
C GLU A 27 -0.73 6.76 -11.37
N SER A 28 0.00 7.61 -10.66
CA SER A 28 0.81 7.19 -9.52
C SER A 28 0.83 8.21 -8.40
N VAL A 29 1.14 7.74 -7.21
CA VAL A 29 1.36 8.58 -6.04
C VAL A 29 2.68 8.17 -5.40
N GLU A 30 3.48 9.15 -5.08
CA GLU A 30 4.75 9.00 -4.41
C GLU A 30 4.64 9.61 -3.01
N ILE A 31 5.04 8.86 -2.00
CA ILE A 31 5.07 9.32 -0.61
C ILE A 31 6.50 9.18 -0.14
N THR A 32 7.10 10.29 0.28
CA THR A 32 8.52 10.34 0.60
C THR A 32 8.80 11.20 1.83
N TYR A 33 9.93 10.94 2.48
CA TYR A 33 10.48 11.85 3.48
C TYR A 33 11.23 12.98 2.78
N VAL A 34 10.92 14.20 3.18
CA VAL A 34 11.57 15.42 2.69
C VAL A 34 12.10 16.26 3.84
N ASP A 35 13.13 17.03 3.60
CA ASP A 35 13.50 18.10 4.51
C ASP A 35 12.39 19.15 4.56
N THR A 36 12.04 19.61 5.74
CA THR A 36 10.87 20.47 5.95
C THR A 36 11.05 21.85 5.33
N ASP A 37 12.26 22.36 5.29
CA ASP A 37 12.56 23.72 4.83
C ASP A 37 12.78 23.78 3.32
N THR A 38 13.46 22.78 2.77
CA THR A 38 13.84 22.75 1.35
C THR A 38 12.87 21.98 0.47
N LEU A 39 12.10 21.06 1.06
CA LEU A 39 11.22 20.09 0.39
C LEU A 39 11.96 19.13 -0.55
N GLU A 40 13.26 19.06 -0.45
CA GLU A 40 14.09 18.09 -1.14
C GLU A 40 14.07 16.75 -0.38
N PRO A 41 14.37 15.62 -1.03
CA PRO A 41 14.45 14.33 -0.35
C PRO A 41 15.36 14.42 0.88
N SER A 42 14.87 13.96 2.03
CA SER A 42 15.66 13.98 3.26
C SER A 42 16.82 12.98 3.15
N GLY A 43 17.99 13.38 3.64
CA GLY A 43 19.15 12.49 3.68
C GLY A 43 19.00 11.37 4.70
N LEU A 44 18.52 11.69 5.91
CA LEU A 44 18.24 10.75 6.99
C LEU A 44 17.10 11.28 7.87
N PRO A 45 16.01 10.53 8.08
CA PRO A 45 15.72 9.23 7.45
C PRO A 45 15.41 9.36 5.96
N GLU A 46 15.96 8.44 5.19
CA GLU A 46 15.59 8.25 3.78
C GLU A 46 14.35 7.36 3.70
N GLY A 47 13.45 7.66 2.78
CA GLY A 47 12.32 6.76 2.53
C GLY A 47 11.37 7.24 1.46
N ILE A 48 10.88 6.28 0.68
CA ILE A 48 9.91 6.51 -0.39
C ILE A 48 9.06 5.26 -0.57
N ILE A 49 7.80 5.45 -0.88
CA ILE A 49 6.90 4.44 -1.40
C ILE A 49 6.20 5.01 -2.63
N GLN A 50 6.24 4.29 -3.72
CA GLN A 50 5.48 4.57 -4.92
C GLN A 50 4.34 3.57 -5.04
N MET A 51 3.16 4.07 -5.38
CA MET A 51 1.97 3.27 -5.62
C MET A 51 1.29 3.76 -6.89
N ASP A 52 0.85 2.81 -7.71
CA ASP A 52 0.30 3.07 -9.03
C ASP A 52 -1.17 2.61 -9.08
N LEU A 53 -2.00 3.40 -9.74
CA LEU A 53 -3.36 3.04 -10.10
C LEU A 53 -3.36 2.63 -11.58
N ASP A 54 -2.72 1.50 -11.87
CA ASP A 54 -2.58 1.04 -13.25
C ASP A 54 -3.81 0.22 -13.68
N PRO A 55 -4.57 0.70 -14.66
CA PRO A 55 -5.76 0.00 -15.14
C PRO A 55 -5.48 -1.39 -15.71
N ARG A 56 -4.23 -1.68 -16.09
CA ARG A 56 -3.85 -3.03 -16.53
C ARG A 56 -3.89 -4.07 -15.42
N TYR A 57 -3.79 -3.62 -14.17
CA TYR A 57 -3.83 -4.47 -12.99
C TYR A 57 -5.14 -4.35 -12.22
N ASN A 58 -6.02 -3.47 -12.67
CA ASN A 58 -7.32 -3.26 -12.06
C ASN A 58 -8.39 -3.90 -12.94
N GLY A 59 -9.00 -4.96 -12.44
CA GLY A 59 -10.22 -5.48 -13.02
C GLY A 59 -11.39 -4.49 -12.85
N PRO A 60 -12.57 -4.82 -13.35
CA PRO A 60 -13.71 -3.90 -13.36
C PRO A 60 -14.21 -3.49 -11.97
N CYS A 61 -13.86 -4.24 -10.93
CA CYS A 61 -14.33 -4.00 -9.57
C CYS A 61 -13.28 -3.38 -8.65
N LEU A 62 -12.00 -3.49 -8.95
CA LEU A 62 -10.95 -2.96 -8.09
C LEU A 62 -10.28 -1.73 -8.70
N GLN A 63 -10.40 -0.63 -8.00
CA GLN A 63 -9.63 0.59 -8.24
C GLN A 63 -8.71 0.81 -7.04
N GLY A 64 -7.84 -0.15 -6.77
CA GLY A 64 -6.86 -0.11 -5.68
C GLY A 64 -5.50 0.35 -6.16
N TYR A 65 -4.75 0.99 -5.27
CA TYR A 65 -3.36 1.32 -5.53
C TYR A 65 -2.45 0.12 -5.28
N VAL A 66 -1.55 -0.14 -6.22
CA VAL A 66 -0.53 -1.18 -6.15
C VAL A 66 0.79 -0.56 -5.72
N VAL A 67 1.42 -1.06 -4.67
CA VAL A 67 2.78 -0.63 -4.31
C VAL A 67 3.74 -1.19 -5.34
N SER A 68 4.22 -0.35 -6.23
CA SER A 68 5.17 -0.73 -7.29
C SER A 68 6.62 -0.67 -6.83
N TRP A 69 6.93 0.17 -5.86
CA TRP A 69 8.27 0.28 -5.31
C TRP A 69 8.28 0.89 -3.91
N SER A 70 9.20 0.42 -3.07
CA SER A 70 9.41 1.00 -1.75
C SER A 70 10.86 0.82 -1.26
N LYS A 71 11.37 1.84 -0.58
CA LYS A 71 12.66 1.83 0.11
C LYS A 71 12.57 2.73 1.33
N ALA A 72 13.19 2.33 2.44
CA ALA A 72 13.29 3.20 3.62
C ALA A 72 14.51 2.84 4.46
N SER A 73 14.99 3.83 5.21
CA SER A 73 15.95 3.61 6.31
C SER A 73 15.38 2.60 7.31
N PRO A 74 16.22 1.77 7.95
CA PRO A 74 15.75 0.77 8.90
C PRO A 74 14.81 1.36 9.96
N GLY A 75 13.62 0.77 10.08
CA GLY A 75 12.61 1.17 11.04
C GLY A 75 11.69 2.32 10.62
N TRP A 76 11.94 3.01 9.48
CA TRP A 76 11.13 4.16 9.02
C TRP A 76 10.04 3.80 8.00
N GLY A 77 10.17 2.68 7.33
CA GLY A 77 9.19 2.21 6.33
C GLY A 77 7.74 2.13 6.82
N PRO A 78 7.45 1.67 8.06
CA PRO A 78 6.07 1.51 8.52
C PRO A 78 5.20 2.77 8.46
N LEU A 79 5.76 3.96 8.68
CA LEU A 79 4.98 5.19 8.58
C LEU A 79 4.60 5.53 7.14
N LEU A 80 5.51 5.32 6.17
CA LEU A 80 5.21 5.54 4.75
C LEU A 80 4.11 4.61 4.26
N TYR A 81 4.18 3.34 4.62
CA TYR A 81 3.12 2.37 4.31
C TYR A 81 1.78 2.76 4.95
N GLU A 82 1.79 3.29 6.16
CA GLU A 82 0.57 3.73 6.82
C GLU A 82 -0.06 4.94 6.13
N VAL A 83 0.76 5.93 5.75
CA VAL A 83 0.28 7.08 4.97
C VAL A 83 -0.23 6.64 3.60
N ALA A 84 0.44 5.70 2.94
CA ALA A 84 0.01 5.11 1.67
C ALA A 84 -1.33 4.39 1.82
N MET A 85 -1.49 3.59 2.88
CA MET A 85 -2.74 2.90 3.19
C MET A 85 -3.90 3.89 3.42
N GLU A 86 -3.69 4.91 4.25
CA GLU A 86 -4.71 5.93 4.52
C GLU A 86 -5.04 6.75 3.26
N TRP A 87 -4.03 7.03 2.42
CA TRP A 87 -4.23 7.69 1.13
C TRP A 87 -5.06 6.83 0.17
N ALA A 88 -4.65 5.59 -0.06
CA ALA A 88 -5.29 4.67 -0.96
C ALA A 88 -6.74 4.37 -0.54
N SER A 89 -6.97 4.19 0.76
CA SER A 89 -8.31 3.96 1.30
C SER A 89 -9.26 5.15 1.15
N LYS A 90 -8.71 6.36 1.07
CA LYS A 90 -9.51 7.57 0.86
C LYS A 90 -9.84 7.82 -0.61
N ASN A 91 -8.92 7.51 -1.50
CA ASN A 91 -8.99 7.90 -2.91
C ASN A 91 -9.32 6.73 -3.84
N ALA A 92 -9.32 5.50 -3.31
CA ALA A 92 -9.60 4.27 -4.02
C ALA A 92 -10.14 3.20 -3.05
N THR A 93 -10.17 1.94 -3.47
CA THR A 93 -10.63 0.82 -2.62
C THR A 93 -9.60 0.38 -1.57
N GLY A 94 -8.35 0.78 -1.70
CA GLY A 94 -7.29 0.45 -0.76
C GLY A 94 -5.92 0.28 -1.41
N LEU A 95 -5.01 -0.35 -0.68
CA LEU A 95 -3.62 -0.59 -1.05
C LEU A 95 -3.35 -2.09 -1.16
N THR A 96 -2.64 -2.51 -2.19
CA THR A 96 -2.21 -3.90 -2.38
C THR A 96 -0.71 -3.98 -2.67
N SER A 97 -0.15 -5.18 -2.54
CA SER A 97 1.26 -5.45 -2.85
C SER A 97 1.55 -5.37 -4.34
N ASP A 98 2.83 -5.25 -4.68
CA ASP A 98 3.29 -5.46 -6.06
C ASP A 98 2.74 -6.76 -6.64
N ARG A 99 2.32 -6.71 -7.90
CA ARG A 99 1.66 -7.84 -8.57
C ARG A 99 2.65 -8.73 -9.33
N TYR A 100 3.94 -8.40 -9.28
CA TYR A 100 4.98 -9.18 -9.95
C TYR A 100 5.92 -9.86 -8.95
N SER A 101 6.50 -9.12 -8.02
CA SER A 101 7.37 -9.68 -6.99
C SER A 101 7.37 -8.82 -5.73
N VAL A 102 7.46 -9.45 -4.58
CA VAL A 102 7.50 -8.78 -3.28
C VAL A 102 8.73 -9.26 -2.51
N SER A 103 9.58 -8.34 -2.07
CA SER A 103 10.73 -8.66 -1.24
C SER A 103 10.31 -9.20 0.13
N ASP A 104 11.20 -9.94 0.79
CA ASP A 104 10.93 -10.52 2.12
C ASP A 104 10.55 -9.45 3.15
N ASP A 105 11.19 -8.30 3.11
CA ASP A 105 10.87 -7.17 3.99
C ASP A 105 9.45 -6.65 3.73
N ALA A 106 9.07 -6.49 2.47
CA ALA A 106 7.72 -6.06 2.11
C ALA A 106 6.67 -7.13 2.44
N GLN A 107 6.97 -8.42 2.26
CA GLN A 107 6.09 -9.51 2.69
C GLN A 107 5.82 -9.43 4.20
N ALA A 108 6.84 -9.09 5.00
CA ALA A 108 6.67 -8.91 6.44
C ALA A 108 5.72 -7.74 6.79
N VAL A 109 5.68 -6.70 5.97
CA VAL A 109 4.70 -5.61 6.12
C VAL A 109 3.28 -6.12 5.88
N TRP A 110 3.05 -6.82 4.76
CA TRP A 110 1.73 -7.32 4.41
C TRP A 110 1.19 -8.35 5.40
N ARG A 111 2.06 -9.25 5.91
CA ARG A 111 1.69 -10.18 7.01
C ARG A 111 1.22 -9.44 8.27
N LYS A 112 1.84 -8.30 8.59
CA LYS A 112 1.40 -7.47 9.73
C LYS A 112 0.06 -6.79 9.46
N TYR A 113 -0.16 -6.30 8.24
CA TYR A 113 -1.46 -5.70 7.89
C TYR A 113 -2.60 -6.71 7.94
N ALA A 114 -2.39 -7.93 7.46
CA ALA A 114 -3.38 -9.00 7.53
C ALA A 114 -3.83 -9.35 8.97
N GLN A 115 -3.02 -9.03 9.97
CA GLN A 115 -3.29 -9.31 11.39
C GLN A 115 -3.81 -8.10 12.18
N ARG A 116 -3.88 -6.93 11.56
CA ARG A 116 -4.24 -5.70 12.27
C ARG A 116 -5.76 -5.51 12.34
N PRO A 117 -6.32 -5.28 13.54
CA PRO A 117 -7.77 -5.11 13.70
C PRO A 117 -8.30 -3.77 13.18
N ASP A 118 -7.43 -2.79 12.89
CA ASP A 118 -7.77 -1.48 12.34
C ASP A 118 -7.59 -1.41 10.81
N VAL A 119 -7.30 -2.53 10.18
CA VAL A 119 -7.14 -2.69 8.72
C VAL A 119 -8.12 -3.74 8.23
N GLU A 120 -8.86 -3.44 7.20
CA GLU A 120 -9.82 -4.33 6.57
C GLU A 120 -9.20 -4.96 5.33
N PRO A 121 -8.90 -6.28 5.34
CA PRO A 121 -8.47 -7.00 4.15
C PRO A 121 -9.70 -7.43 3.34
N LYS A 122 -9.64 -7.27 2.02
CA LYS A 122 -10.56 -7.88 1.07
C LYS A 122 -9.80 -8.82 0.16
N GLN A 123 -10.37 -9.97 -0.14
CA GLN A 123 -9.78 -10.94 -1.04
C GLN A 123 -9.70 -10.37 -2.46
N LEU A 124 -8.57 -10.58 -3.09
CA LEU A 124 -8.42 -10.38 -4.53
C LEU A 124 -8.75 -11.68 -5.23
N ASP A 125 -9.63 -11.61 -6.18
CA ASP A 125 -10.19 -12.79 -6.83
C ASP A 125 -9.30 -13.25 -8.00
N VAL A 126 -8.09 -13.71 -7.66
CA VAL A 126 -7.13 -14.20 -8.65
C VAL A 126 -6.63 -15.59 -8.29
N ASP A 127 -7.10 -16.56 -9.00
CA ASP A 127 -6.50 -17.88 -9.05
C ASP A 127 -5.41 -17.91 -10.13
N LEU A 128 -4.18 -18.26 -9.75
CA LEU A 128 -3.07 -18.47 -10.70
C LEU A 128 -3.39 -19.48 -11.80
N LYS A 129 -4.24 -20.47 -11.53
CA LYS A 129 -4.63 -21.50 -12.50
C LYS A 129 -5.57 -20.99 -13.57
N THR A 130 -6.41 -20.01 -13.23
CA THR A 130 -7.37 -19.41 -14.16
C THR A 130 -6.79 -18.28 -14.97
N MET A 131 -5.69 -17.68 -14.54
CA MET A 131 -5.05 -16.56 -15.23
C MET A 131 -4.54 -16.87 -16.62
N GLU A 132 -4.07 -18.11 -16.86
CA GLU A 132 -3.62 -18.56 -18.18
C GLU A 132 -4.78 -18.77 -19.16
N GLU A 133 -5.99 -18.93 -18.66
CA GLU A 133 -7.18 -19.27 -19.44
C GLU A 133 -8.10 -18.06 -19.70
N VAL A 134 -7.87 -16.94 -19.06
CA VAL A 134 -8.72 -15.74 -19.22
C VAL A 134 -8.08 -14.80 -20.24
N PRO A 135 -8.60 -14.76 -21.48
CA PRO A 135 -8.20 -13.76 -22.46
C PRO A 135 -8.51 -12.36 -21.86
N ASP A 136 -7.67 -11.41 -22.12
CA ASP A 136 -7.88 -10.01 -21.71
C ASP A 136 -7.77 -9.70 -20.20
N TRP A 137 -7.28 -10.63 -19.39
CA TRP A 137 -7.05 -10.44 -17.95
C TRP A 137 -8.31 -10.02 -17.18
N VAL A 138 -9.46 -10.39 -17.70
CA VAL A 138 -10.76 -10.12 -17.08
C VAL A 138 -11.29 -11.41 -16.46
N GLN A 139 -11.25 -11.47 -15.15
CA GLN A 139 -11.91 -12.53 -14.42
C GLN A 139 -13.41 -12.21 -14.28
N PRO A 140 -14.31 -13.15 -14.54
CA PRO A 140 -15.72 -12.93 -14.26
C PRO A 140 -15.94 -12.77 -12.75
N LEU A 141 -16.91 -11.95 -12.39
CA LEU A 141 -17.36 -11.81 -11.01
C LEU A 141 -17.76 -13.18 -10.46
N THR A 142 -17.35 -13.49 -9.24
CA THR A 142 -17.78 -14.69 -8.57
C THR A 142 -19.19 -14.51 -8.02
N PRO A 143 -20.06 -15.53 -8.07
CA PRO A 143 -21.44 -15.40 -7.61
C PRO A 143 -21.62 -15.52 -6.09
N ASP A 144 -20.57 -15.85 -5.36
CA ASP A 144 -20.58 -16.16 -3.94
C ASP A 144 -20.45 -14.91 -3.05
N ASP A 145 -19.63 -13.96 -3.43
CA ASP A 145 -19.52 -12.67 -2.73
C ASP A 145 -19.24 -11.51 -3.72
N PRO A 146 -20.24 -10.74 -4.11
CA PRO A 146 -20.07 -9.62 -5.03
C PRO A 146 -19.28 -8.44 -4.44
N THR A 147 -18.90 -8.50 -3.16
CA THR A 147 -18.11 -7.44 -2.52
C THR A 147 -16.62 -7.69 -2.58
N ASP A 148 -16.19 -8.91 -2.85
CA ASP A 148 -14.79 -9.31 -3.00
C ASP A 148 -14.39 -9.63 -4.45
N ASP A 149 -15.31 -9.56 -5.39
CA ASP A 149 -15.12 -9.76 -6.82
C ASP A 149 -14.16 -8.76 -7.46
N CYS A 150 -12.91 -8.79 -7.04
CA CYS A 150 -11.91 -7.83 -7.48
C CYS A 150 -10.74 -8.52 -8.14
N VAL A 151 -10.69 -8.42 -9.44
CA VAL A 151 -9.63 -9.00 -10.24
C VAL A 151 -8.32 -8.24 -10.09
N GLN A 152 -7.29 -8.96 -9.70
CA GLN A 152 -5.91 -8.50 -9.76
C GLN A 152 -5.02 -9.63 -10.25
N LEU A 153 -4.00 -9.29 -11.02
CA LEU A 153 -2.96 -10.24 -11.35
C LEU A 153 -2.29 -10.71 -10.06
N SER A 154 -2.12 -12.02 -9.92
CA SER A 154 -1.37 -12.52 -8.77
C SER A 154 0.12 -12.27 -8.93
N ASN A 155 0.82 -12.52 -7.88
CA ASN A 155 2.21 -12.19 -7.69
C ASN A 155 3.10 -13.31 -8.26
N PHE A 156 3.30 -13.33 -9.56
CA PHE A 156 3.91 -14.43 -10.31
C PHE A 156 5.26 -14.94 -9.81
N LYS A 157 6.05 -14.06 -9.19
CA LYS A 157 7.36 -14.46 -8.67
C LYS A 157 7.36 -14.81 -7.20
N THR A 158 6.39 -14.31 -6.45
CA THR A 158 6.34 -14.48 -5.00
C THR A 158 5.37 -15.58 -4.61
N LEU A 159 4.23 -15.68 -5.30
CA LEU A 159 3.28 -16.77 -5.13
C LEU A 159 3.52 -17.81 -6.22
N THR A 160 3.54 -19.06 -5.82
CA THR A 160 3.63 -20.21 -6.74
C THR A 160 2.28 -20.88 -6.84
N ALA A 161 2.11 -21.74 -7.84
CA ALA A 161 0.88 -22.52 -8.00
C ALA A 161 0.57 -23.48 -6.83
N ALA A 162 1.54 -23.67 -5.90
CA ALA A 162 1.38 -24.47 -4.70
C ALA A 162 0.95 -23.64 -3.48
N ASP A 163 1.04 -22.31 -3.57
CA ASP A 163 0.63 -21.43 -2.48
C ASP A 163 -0.89 -21.31 -2.44
N ASP A 164 -1.43 -21.30 -1.23
CA ASP A 164 -2.82 -20.95 -1.01
C ASP A 164 -2.98 -19.42 -1.14
N TRP A 165 -3.44 -18.98 -2.29
CA TRP A 165 -3.58 -17.56 -2.59
C TRP A 165 -4.66 -16.90 -1.73
N GLU A 166 -5.69 -17.63 -1.32
CA GLU A 166 -6.75 -17.11 -0.45
C GLU A 166 -6.22 -16.78 0.95
N GLU A 167 -5.29 -17.56 1.45
CA GLU A 167 -4.65 -17.31 2.74
C GLU A 167 -3.51 -16.29 2.65
N SER A 168 -2.97 -16.04 1.46
CA SER A 168 -1.83 -15.19 1.28
C SER A 168 -2.14 -13.72 1.60
N PRO A 169 -1.34 -13.05 2.45
CA PRO A 169 -1.45 -11.61 2.67
C PRO A 169 -1.13 -10.78 1.43
N LEU A 170 -0.52 -11.39 0.41
CA LEU A 170 -0.19 -10.71 -0.86
C LEU A 170 -1.34 -10.73 -1.85
N ALA A 171 -2.34 -11.56 -1.63
CA ALA A 171 -3.53 -11.67 -2.48
C ALA A 171 -4.73 -10.90 -1.90
N LYS A 172 -4.47 -9.79 -1.23
CA LYS A 172 -5.50 -8.95 -0.61
C LYS A 172 -5.29 -7.48 -0.93
N VAL A 173 -6.39 -6.75 -0.98
CA VAL A 173 -6.38 -5.29 -0.87
C VAL A 173 -6.70 -4.90 0.56
N TYR A 174 -5.97 -3.92 1.07
CA TYR A 174 -6.09 -3.47 2.45
C TYR A 174 -6.62 -2.05 2.51
N SER A 175 -7.60 -1.82 3.37
CA SER A 175 -8.17 -0.49 3.58
C SER A 175 -8.28 -0.11 5.06
N LYS A 176 -8.41 1.19 5.30
CA LYS A 176 -8.65 1.76 6.63
C LYS A 176 -9.79 2.78 6.56
N SER A 177 -10.72 2.70 7.49
CA SER A 177 -11.78 3.70 7.65
C SER A 177 -11.30 5.00 8.29
N THR A 178 -10.12 4.99 8.96
CA THR A 178 -9.57 6.14 9.68
C THR A 178 -8.32 6.70 9.01
N GLN A 179 -8.07 7.98 9.22
CA GLN A 179 -6.90 8.71 8.71
C GLN A 179 -6.14 9.34 9.89
N GLU A 180 -5.78 8.53 10.87
CA GLU A 180 -5.19 9.02 12.11
C GLU A 180 -3.80 9.61 11.91
N VAL A 181 -2.98 8.95 11.09
CA VAL A 181 -1.58 9.34 10.85
C VAL A 181 -1.52 10.58 9.97
N THR A 182 -2.24 10.60 8.86
CA THR A 182 -2.27 11.77 7.98
C THR A 182 -2.85 13.00 8.67
N LYS A 183 -3.86 12.83 9.53
CA LYS A 183 -4.40 13.92 10.36
C LYS A 183 -3.38 14.42 11.38
N ALA A 184 -2.65 13.52 12.03
CA ALA A 184 -1.64 13.88 13.01
C ALA A 184 -0.46 14.63 12.36
N LEU A 185 0.07 14.13 11.24
CA LEU A 185 1.11 14.79 10.45
C LEU A 185 0.65 16.18 9.98
N LYS A 186 -0.58 16.28 9.47
CA LYS A 186 -1.15 17.56 9.04
C LYS A 186 -1.27 18.56 10.19
N LYS A 187 -1.76 18.12 11.35
CA LYS A 187 -1.88 18.97 12.56
C LYS A 187 -0.52 19.46 13.04
N ALA A 188 0.52 18.64 12.90
CA ALA A 188 1.90 19.00 13.26
C ALA A 188 2.63 19.84 12.20
N GLY A 189 2.01 20.13 11.06
CA GLY A 189 2.67 20.81 9.94
C GLY A 189 3.74 19.97 9.23
N ARG A 190 3.65 18.64 9.36
CA ARG A 190 4.62 17.67 8.83
C ARG A 190 4.09 16.86 7.64
N LEU A 191 2.96 17.25 7.07
CA LEU A 191 2.42 16.67 5.83
C LEU A 191 2.39 17.73 4.75
N VAL A 192 3.09 17.49 3.64
CA VAL A 192 3.21 18.38 2.50
C VAL A 192 2.58 17.73 1.26
N ARG A 193 1.97 18.52 0.39
CA ARG A 193 1.52 18.08 -0.94
C ARG A 193 2.34 18.83 -2.00
N LEU A 194 2.94 18.07 -2.93
CA LEU A 194 3.80 18.55 -3.99
C LEU A 194 3.15 18.34 -5.36
#